data_75fff72ff53099b99aaef9ad8c48c53d
#
_entry.id   75fff72ff53099b99aaef9ad8c48c53d
#
_cell.length_a   1.000
_cell.length_b   1.000
_cell.length_c   1.000
_cell.angle_alpha   90.00
_cell.angle_beta   90.00
_cell.angle_gamma   90.00
#
_symmetry.space_group_name_H-M   'P 1'
#
loop_
_entity.id
_entity.type
_entity.pdbx_description
1 polymer ?
#
loop_
_entity_poly.entity_id
_entity_poly.type
_entity_poly.pdbx_seq_one_letter_code
_entity_poly.pdbx_strand_id
1 'polypeptide(L)'
;MKEKNKMIKKDSPAASEAACRNVVNEFMVERARRAQSFAMEKPHYHPYYELYFLISGSCRMFIDHTIYYLSAGDIVMLAPYQLHQTLYGSGQPAERFTANFVPVYIEYFASQCSEDGLASIFSKRKLSVPKEQQNYVKELFLQMSKETLSSDCYSRIQLKSFLFQLLTFLGRCRGPEQPDQALDPDDAVIQNAAQYIYTHHSEPLTLEAVAKTVHMSPAWFSRKFHRAVGLGFKEYLTHVRLEDAAELLLTTSLSVTEIALTCGFSNGNYFGDAFKKARGISPREFRFSGHVQAEDNR
;
A
#
# COMPACT_ATOMS: atom_id res chain seq x y z
N MET A 1 -14.10 -32.38 -25.41
CA MET A 1 -14.54 -31.07 -24.86
C MET A 1 -13.37 -30.51 -24.06
N LYS A 2 -12.65 -29.55 -24.63
CA LYS A 2 -11.48 -28.90 -24.00
C LYS A 2 -11.94 -27.52 -23.53
N GLU A 3 -12.26 -27.38 -22.25
CA GLU A 3 -12.44 -26.07 -21.64
C GLU A 3 -11.09 -25.38 -21.54
N LYS A 4 -10.96 -24.29 -22.25
CA LYS A 4 -9.79 -23.41 -22.21
C LYS A 4 -9.82 -22.58 -20.94
N ASN A 5 -9.03 -22.98 -19.97
CA ASN A 5 -8.68 -22.20 -18.79
C ASN A 5 -7.80 -21.01 -19.20
N LYS A 6 -8.43 -19.87 -19.53
CA LYS A 6 -7.78 -18.69 -20.14
C LYS A 6 -7.67 -17.51 -19.16
N MET A 7 -7.18 -17.74 -17.94
CA MET A 7 -6.95 -16.65 -17.00
C MET A 7 -5.74 -16.84 -16.07
N ILE A 8 -4.65 -17.40 -16.60
CA ILE A 8 -3.36 -17.34 -15.91
C ILE A 8 -2.42 -16.55 -16.82
N LYS A 9 -2.32 -15.24 -16.61
CA LYS A 9 -1.28 -14.45 -17.25
C LYS A 9 0.06 -14.81 -16.60
N LYS A 10 0.99 -15.35 -17.40
CA LYS A 10 2.39 -15.49 -17.05
C LYS A 10 3.00 -14.09 -16.91
N ASP A 11 3.79 -13.91 -15.88
CA ASP A 11 4.50 -12.67 -15.60
C ASP A 11 5.32 -12.18 -16.79
N SER A 12 4.96 -11.04 -17.31
CA SER A 12 5.83 -10.16 -18.08
C SER A 12 6.10 -8.93 -17.21
N PRO A 13 7.35 -8.51 -17.01
CA PRO A 13 7.68 -7.29 -16.26
C PRO A 13 6.96 -6.04 -16.76
N ALA A 14 6.67 -6.00 -18.06
CA ALA A 14 5.95 -4.90 -18.71
C ALA A 14 4.47 -4.77 -18.28
N ALA A 15 3.84 -5.83 -17.77
CA ALA A 15 2.42 -5.78 -17.40
C ALA A 15 2.17 -5.04 -16.08
N SER A 16 3.10 -5.07 -15.12
CA SER A 16 2.96 -4.36 -13.85
C SER A 16 3.23 -2.85 -13.98
N GLU A 17 4.16 -2.46 -14.87
CA GLU A 17 4.41 -1.02 -15.15
C GLU A 17 3.31 -0.39 -16.00
N ALA A 18 2.69 -1.14 -16.92
CA ALA A 18 1.57 -0.65 -17.72
C ALA A 18 0.30 -0.43 -16.88
N ALA A 19 0.07 -1.26 -15.86
CA ALA A 19 -1.05 -1.08 -14.92
C ALA A 19 -0.93 0.21 -14.10
N CYS A 20 0.29 0.66 -13.79
CA CYS A 20 0.53 1.93 -13.08
C CYS A 20 0.38 3.18 -13.98
N ARG A 21 0.42 3.04 -15.30
CA ARG A 21 0.44 4.19 -16.25
C ARG A 21 -0.89 4.48 -16.93
N ASN A 22 -1.84 3.55 -16.92
CA ASN A 22 -3.15 3.75 -17.58
C ASN A 22 -4.28 3.60 -16.56
N VAL A 23 -4.56 4.67 -15.86
CA VAL A 23 -5.74 4.85 -15.00
C VAL A 23 -6.98 4.95 -15.87
N VAL A 24 -7.70 3.86 -16.06
CA VAL A 24 -9.11 3.94 -16.48
C VAL A 24 -9.98 2.88 -15.80
N ASN A 25 -9.43 1.97 -15.01
CA ASN A 25 -10.27 1.04 -14.28
C ASN A 25 -10.42 1.50 -12.83
N GLU A 26 -11.56 2.13 -12.51
CA GLU A 26 -11.95 2.54 -11.16
C GLU A 26 -11.93 1.36 -10.16
N PHE A 27 -12.03 0.13 -10.67
CA PHE A 27 -11.98 -1.11 -9.90
C PHE A 27 -11.30 -2.22 -10.70
N MET A 28 -10.28 -2.85 -10.13
CA MET A 28 -9.54 -3.93 -10.78
C MET A 28 -9.28 -5.06 -9.79
N VAL A 29 -9.51 -6.30 -10.23
CA VAL A 29 -9.13 -7.49 -9.46
C VAL A 29 -8.19 -8.34 -10.30
N GLU A 30 -7.04 -8.65 -9.74
CA GLU A 30 -6.06 -9.55 -10.34
C GLU A 30 -5.89 -10.81 -9.48
N ARG A 31 -5.89 -11.97 -10.13
CA ARG A 31 -5.37 -13.20 -9.55
C ARG A 31 -4.04 -13.54 -10.21
N ALA A 32 -2.98 -13.60 -9.45
CA ALA A 32 -1.64 -13.85 -9.98
C ALA A 32 -0.93 -14.95 -9.21
N ARG A 33 -0.19 -15.77 -9.97
CA ARG A 33 0.77 -16.72 -9.43
C ARG A 33 2.16 -16.17 -9.67
N ARG A 34 2.95 -16.07 -8.61
CA ARG A 34 4.32 -15.58 -8.64
C ARG A 34 5.29 -16.75 -8.52
N ALA A 35 6.28 -16.77 -9.41
CA ALA A 35 7.36 -17.73 -9.33
C ALA A 35 8.21 -17.52 -8.07
N GLN A 36 9.00 -18.55 -7.73
CA GLN A 36 10.02 -18.43 -6.68
C GLN A 36 10.96 -17.27 -7.01
N SER A 37 11.41 -16.56 -5.97
CA SER A 37 12.36 -15.43 -6.09
C SER A 37 11.86 -14.23 -6.92
N PHE A 38 10.57 -14.13 -7.20
CA PHE A 38 10.03 -12.89 -7.77
C PHE A 38 10.16 -11.78 -6.74
N ALA A 39 10.80 -10.69 -7.12
CA ALA A 39 10.86 -9.45 -6.38
C ALA A 39 10.25 -8.35 -7.25
N MET A 40 9.41 -7.52 -6.69
CA MET A 40 9.08 -6.27 -7.36
C MET A 40 10.37 -5.46 -7.49
N GLU A 41 10.71 -5.04 -8.71
CA GLU A 41 11.97 -4.32 -8.97
C GLU A 41 12.07 -3.01 -8.17
N LYS A 42 10.93 -2.36 -7.94
CA LYS A 42 10.86 -1.12 -7.16
C LYS A 42 9.62 -1.11 -6.28
N PRO A 43 9.70 -0.51 -5.09
CA PRO A 43 8.53 -0.19 -4.31
C PRO A 43 7.69 0.84 -5.07
N HIS A 44 6.39 0.82 -4.83
CA HIS A 44 5.48 1.75 -5.46
C HIS A 44 4.40 2.19 -4.47
N TYR A 45 3.71 3.22 -4.84
CA TYR A 45 2.50 3.74 -4.21
C TYR A 45 1.52 4.16 -5.31
N HIS A 46 0.26 4.20 -5.00
CA HIS A 46 -0.80 4.51 -5.97
C HIS A 46 -1.99 5.21 -5.29
N PRO A 47 -2.81 5.97 -6.04
CA PRO A 47 -3.90 6.78 -5.47
C PRO A 47 -5.18 5.99 -5.19
N TYR A 48 -5.14 4.70 -5.06
CA TYR A 48 -6.27 3.83 -4.81
C TYR A 48 -6.00 2.91 -3.62
N TYR A 49 -7.06 2.36 -3.04
CA TYR A 49 -6.99 1.32 -2.03
C TYR A 49 -6.59 -0.01 -2.67
N GLU A 50 -5.84 -0.83 -1.94
CA GLU A 50 -5.54 -2.19 -2.33
C GLU A 50 -5.86 -3.16 -1.20
N LEU A 51 -6.56 -4.25 -1.54
CA LEU A 51 -6.70 -5.42 -0.71
C LEU A 51 -5.89 -6.54 -1.34
N TYR A 52 -4.87 -7.01 -0.63
CA TYR A 52 -3.98 -8.08 -1.06
C TYR A 52 -4.27 -9.33 -0.23
N PHE A 53 -4.73 -10.41 -0.84
CA PHE A 53 -5.02 -11.68 -0.16
C PHE A 53 -4.09 -12.78 -0.67
N LEU A 54 -3.25 -13.33 0.22
CA LEU A 54 -2.33 -14.41 -0.10
C LEU A 54 -3.05 -15.77 0.01
N ILE A 55 -3.23 -16.44 -1.14
CA ILE A 55 -3.94 -17.72 -1.23
C ILE A 55 -3.03 -18.88 -0.86
N SER A 56 -1.78 -18.85 -1.34
CA SER A 56 -0.78 -19.90 -1.09
C SER A 56 0.63 -19.34 -1.12
N GLY A 57 1.56 -20.07 -0.51
CA GLY A 57 2.95 -19.67 -0.39
C GLY A 57 3.18 -18.67 0.75
N SER A 58 4.28 -17.96 0.68
CA SER A 58 4.66 -16.91 1.62
C SER A 58 5.38 -15.77 0.91
N CYS A 59 5.32 -14.58 1.46
CA CYS A 59 6.10 -13.44 0.98
C CYS A 59 6.42 -12.49 2.14
N ARG A 60 7.35 -11.60 1.89
CA ARG A 60 7.69 -10.48 2.76
C ARG A 60 7.20 -9.20 2.09
N MET A 61 6.51 -8.37 2.85
CA MET A 61 6.02 -7.08 2.38
C MET A 61 6.56 -5.97 3.27
N PHE A 62 7.19 -4.96 2.66
CA PHE A 62 7.51 -3.70 3.32
C PHE A 62 6.36 -2.72 3.04
N ILE A 63 5.84 -2.11 4.10
CA ILE A 63 4.78 -1.09 4.01
C ILE A 63 5.20 0.10 4.87
N ASP A 64 5.35 1.26 4.25
CA ASP A 64 5.77 2.51 4.86
C ASP A 64 7.11 2.40 5.63
N HIS A 65 7.11 1.90 6.84
CA HIS A 65 8.29 1.73 7.69
C HIS A 65 8.30 0.38 8.43
N THR A 66 7.41 -0.55 8.05
CA THR A 66 7.24 -1.83 8.74
C THR A 66 7.36 -3.00 7.77
N ILE A 67 8.00 -4.07 8.22
CA ILE A 67 8.16 -5.32 7.47
C ILE A 67 7.15 -6.34 8.00
N TYR A 68 6.38 -6.91 7.10
CA TYR A 68 5.42 -7.98 7.38
C TYR A 68 5.81 -9.27 6.68
N TYR A 69 5.82 -10.37 7.40
CA TYR A 69 5.85 -11.70 6.81
C TYR A 69 4.42 -12.19 6.61
N LEU A 70 4.11 -12.59 5.40
CA LEU A 70 2.79 -13.06 5.00
C LEU A 70 2.82 -14.56 4.70
N SER A 71 1.81 -15.23 5.19
CA SER A 71 1.53 -16.65 4.94
C SER A 71 0.17 -16.83 4.27
N ALA A 72 -0.08 -17.99 3.71
CA ALA A 72 -1.38 -18.31 3.12
C ALA A 72 -2.53 -18.04 4.10
N GLY A 73 -3.53 -17.28 3.65
CA GLY A 73 -4.65 -16.81 4.46
C GLY A 73 -4.48 -15.40 5.01
N ASP A 74 -3.31 -14.78 4.89
CA ASP A 74 -3.14 -13.37 5.30
C ASP A 74 -3.73 -12.43 4.24
N ILE A 75 -4.40 -11.39 4.73
CA ILE A 75 -4.85 -10.25 3.93
C ILE A 75 -4.15 -8.98 4.40
N VAL A 76 -3.71 -8.18 3.43
CA VAL A 76 -3.10 -6.86 3.67
C VAL A 76 -4.03 -5.79 3.11
N MET A 77 -4.15 -4.71 3.84
CA MET A 77 -5.00 -3.57 3.51
C MET A 77 -4.12 -2.33 3.35
N LEU A 78 -4.07 -1.80 2.13
CA LEU A 78 -3.28 -0.64 1.78
C LEU A 78 -4.20 0.54 1.47
N ALA A 79 -4.00 1.64 2.15
CA ALA A 79 -4.65 2.91 1.84
C ALA A 79 -3.93 3.62 0.67
N PRO A 80 -4.57 4.60 0.02
CA PRO A 80 -3.94 5.38 -1.03
C PRO A 80 -2.59 5.95 -0.61
N TYR A 81 -1.63 5.93 -1.54
CA TYR A 81 -0.27 6.47 -1.42
C TYR A 81 0.66 5.78 -0.43
N GLN A 82 0.28 4.67 0.18
CA GLN A 82 1.18 3.91 1.03
C GLN A 82 2.28 3.22 0.22
N LEU A 83 3.52 3.51 0.58
CA LEU A 83 4.69 2.88 -0.03
C LEU A 83 4.74 1.41 0.34
N HIS A 84 4.76 0.54 -0.66
CA HIS A 84 4.87 -0.90 -0.40
C HIS A 84 5.72 -1.62 -1.45
N GLN A 85 6.33 -2.71 -1.01
CA GLN A 85 7.10 -3.63 -1.85
C GLN A 85 6.88 -5.06 -1.39
N THR A 86 6.59 -5.96 -2.33
CA THR A 86 6.45 -7.39 -2.07
C THR A 86 7.68 -8.15 -2.58
N LEU A 87 8.26 -8.98 -1.74
CA LEU A 87 9.37 -9.86 -2.04
C LEU A 87 8.96 -11.31 -1.77
N TYR A 88 9.00 -12.15 -2.80
CA TYR A 88 8.73 -13.57 -2.67
C TYR A 88 10.04 -14.34 -2.45
N GLY A 89 10.08 -15.17 -1.43
CA GLY A 89 11.24 -15.96 -1.08
C GLY A 89 11.48 -17.13 -2.04
N SER A 90 12.56 -17.88 -1.80
CA SER A 90 12.96 -19.08 -2.56
C SER A 90 12.12 -20.33 -2.28
N GLY A 91 11.00 -20.19 -1.55
CA GLY A 91 10.10 -21.29 -1.19
C GLY A 91 9.17 -21.73 -2.32
N GLN A 92 7.97 -22.17 -1.96
CA GLN A 92 6.93 -22.55 -2.94
C GLN A 92 6.41 -21.33 -3.71
N PRO A 93 5.97 -21.53 -4.97
CA PRO A 93 5.28 -20.45 -5.70
C PRO A 93 4.11 -19.90 -4.90
N ALA A 94 3.98 -18.58 -4.88
CA ALA A 94 2.89 -17.91 -4.18
C ALA A 94 1.75 -17.59 -5.15
N GLU A 95 0.53 -17.64 -4.64
CA GLU A 95 -0.66 -17.24 -5.38
C GLU A 95 -1.44 -16.22 -4.55
N ARG A 96 -1.89 -15.14 -5.20
CA ARG A 96 -2.58 -14.04 -4.55
C ARG A 96 -3.75 -13.49 -5.36
N PHE A 97 -4.66 -12.84 -4.66
CA PHE A 97 -5.54 -11.84 -5.23
C PHE A 97 -5.08 -10.44 -4.84
N THR A 98 -5.30 -9.47 -5.74
CA THR A 98 -5.33 -8.04 -5.39
C THR A 98 -6.62 -7.45 -5.90
N ALA A 99 -7.26 -6.60 -5.08
CA ALA A 99 -8.37 -5.76 -5.49
C ALA A 99 -7.98 -4.30 -5.28
N ASN A 100 -7.89 -3.55 -6.37
CA ASN A 100 -7.53 -2.14 -6.40
C ASN A 100 -8.78 -1.33 -6.74
N PHE A 101 -9.08 -0.29 -5.97
CA PHE A 101 -10.28 0.51 -6.19
C PHE A 101 -10.10 1.96 -5.72
N VAL A 102 -10.73 2.88 -6.44
CA VAL A 102 -10.72 4.31 -6.09
C VAL A 102 -11.67 4.61 -4.92
N PRO A 103 -11.47 5.72 -4.18
CA PRO A 103 -12.25 6.06 -2.99
C PRO A 103 -13.77 6.03 -3.17
N VAL A 104 -14.29 6.42 -4.33
CA VAL A 104 -15.73 6.47 -4.63
C VAL A 104 -16.46 5.12 -4.43
N TYR A 105 -15.73 4.00 -4.45
CA TYR A 105 -16.30 2.68 -4.19
C TYR A 105 -16.62 2.44 -2.72
N ILE A 106 -15.99 3.16 -1.81
CA ILE A 106 -16.15 2.97 -0.35
C ILE A 106 -16.69 4.19 0.38
N GLU A 107 -16.94 5.32 -0.29
CA GLU A 107 -17.48 6.54 0.33
C GLU A 107 -18.79 6.27 1.09
N TYR A 108 -19.75 5.59 0.47
CA TYR A 108 -21.00 5.22 1.14
C TYR A 108 -20.75 4.28 2.33
N PHE A 109 -19.87 3.29 2.18
CA PHE A 109 -19.50 2.41 3.30
C PHE A 109 -18.90 3.21 4.46
N ALA A 110 -17.99 4.13 4.16
CA ALA A 110 -17.37 5.00 5.14
C ALA A 110 -18.41 5.87 5.86
N SER A 111 -19.39 6.43 5.14
CA SER A 111 -20.47 7.26 5.74
C SER A 111 -21.43 6.48 6.66
N GLN A 112 -21.51 5.15 6.51
CA GLN A 112 -22.34 4.29 7.37
C GLN A 112 -21.57 3.73 8.58
N CYS A 113 -20.25 3.88 8.61
CA CYS A 113 -19.42 3.51 9.74
C CYS A 113 -19.23 4.72 10.68
N SER A 114 -18.89 4.46 11.95
CA SER A 114 -18.38 5.53 12.83
C SER A 114 -17.13 6.15 12.19
N GLU A 115 -16.79 7.39 12.60
CA GLU A 115 -15.62 8.13 12.06
C GLU A 115 -14.35 7.29 12.00
N ASP A 116 -14.16 6.37 12.95
CA ASP A 116 -13.02 5.45 13.01
C ASP A 116 -13.22 4.14 12.23
N GLY A 117 -14.43 3.85 11.71
CA GLY A 117 -14.77 2.52 11.22
C GLY A 117 -13.91 2.05 10.05
N LEU A 118 -13.78 2.87 9.01
CA LEU A 118 -12.94 2.57 7.85
C LEU A 118 -11.45 2.67 8.19
N ALA A 119 -11.04 3.73 8.91
CA ALA A 119 -9.68 3.91 9.37
C ALA A 119 -9.23 2.73 10.23
N SER A 120 -10.09 2.21 11.11
CA SER A 120 -9.83 1.03 11.93
C SER A 120 -9.56 -0.23 11.10
N ILE A 121 -10.24 -0.41 9.95
CA ILE A 121 -9.97 -1.54 9.05
C ILE A 121 -8.57 -1.41 8.45
N PHE A 122 -8.24 -0.27 7.87
CA PHE A 122 -6.97 -0.05 7.18
C PHE A 122 -5.77 0.15 8.13
N SER A 123 -5.99 0.56 9.38
CA SER A 123 -4.92 0.67 10.38
C SER A 123 -4.34 -0.69 10.80
N LYS A 124 -5.13 -1.75 10.70
CA LYS A 124 -4.66 -3.12 11.02
C LYS A 124 -3.57 -3.63 10.07
N ARG A 125 -3.40 -3.02 8.91
CA ARG A 125 -2.44 -3.37 7.86
C ARG A 125 -2.49 -4.84 7.42
N LYS A 126 -2.29 -5.77 8.33
CA LYS A 126 -2.31 -7.22 8.11
C LYS A 126 -3.34 -7.88 9.02
N LEU A 127 -4.05 -8.86 8.49
CA LEU A 127 -4.97 -9.71 9.22
C LEU A 127 -4.84 -11.15 8.73
N SER A 128 -4.72 -12.10 9.66
CA SER A 128 -4.78 -13.53 9.32
C SER A 128 -6.23 -14.01 9.34
N VAL A 129 -6.74 -14.38 8.17
CA VAL A 129 -8.11 -14.88 8.02
C VAL A 129 -8.19 -16.31 8.59
N PRO A 130 -9.11 -16.61 9.53
CA PRO A 130 -9.32 -17.96 10.04
C PRO A 130 -9.55 -18.97 8.90
N LYS A 131 -8.99 -20.18 9.03
CA LYS A 131 -9.02 -21.20 7.96
C LYS A 131 -10.41 -21.48 7.42
N GLU A 132 -11.39 -21.53 8.31
CA GLU A 132 -12.80 -21.81 7.99
C GLU A 132 -13.43 -20.71 7.13
N GLN A 133 -12.86 -19.51 7.16
CA GLN A 133 -13.39 -18.32 6.48
C GLN A 133 -12.57 -17.93 5.22
N GLN A 134 -11.42 -18.58 4.99
CA GLN A 134 -10.57 -18.29 3.83
C GLN A 134 -11.29 -18.55 2.49
N ASN A 135 -12.12 -19.59 2.43
CA ASN A 135 -12.91 -19.88 1.23
C ASN A 135 -13.96 -18.79 0.96
N TYR A 136 -14.58 -18.24 1.99
CA TYR A 136 -15.50 -17.11 1.86
C TYR A 136 -14.81 -15.87 1.29
N VAL A 137 -13.64 -15.50 1.85
CA VAL A 137 -12.86 -14.37 1.34
C VAL A 137 -12.42 -14.60 -0.11
N LYS A 138 -11.93 -15.81 -0.41
CA LYS A 138 -11.55 -16.20 -1.77
C LYS A 138 -12.69 -16.08 -2.77
N GLU A 139 -13.91 -16.51 -2.37
CA GLU A 139 -15.07 -16.42 -3.23
C GLU A 139 -15.47 -14.97 -3.51
N LEU A 140 -15.41 -14.07 -2.52
CA LEU A 140 -15.65 -12.64 -2.74
C LEU A 140 -14.69 -12.05 -3.78
N PHE A 141 -13.39 -12.36 -3.72
CA PHE A 141 -12.42 -11.93 -4.73
C PHE A 141 -12.73 -12.53 -6.11
N LEU A 142 -13.16 -13.79 -6.18
CA LEU A 142 -13.55 -14.43 -7.45
C LEU A 142 -14.79 -13.78 -8.06
N GLN A 143 -15.81 -13.45 -7.25
CA GLN A 143 -17.00 -12.75 -7.72
C GLN A 143 -16.64 -11.34 -8.22
N MET A 144 -15.87 -10.57 -7.46
CA MET A 144 -15.39 -9.28 -7.92
C MET A 144 -14.58 -9.40 -9.22
N SER A 145 -13.71 -10.41 -9.33
CA SER A 145 -12.90 -10.63 -10.54
C SER A 145 -13.74 -10.98 -11.76
N LYS A 146 -14.83 -11.73 -11.59
CA LYS A 146 -15.79 -12.01 -12.67
C LYS A 146 -16.53 -10.74 -13.07
N GLU A 147 -16.97 -9.97 -12.10
CA GLU A 147 -17.76 -8.77 -12.30
C GLU A 147 -16.97 -7.65 -13.00
N THR A 148 -15.64 -7.55 -12.78
CA THR A 148 -14.78 -6.61 -13.53
C THR A 148 -14.70 -6.91 -15.04
N LEU A 149 -15.15 -8.07 -15.49
CA LEU A 149 -15.23 -8.43 -16.91
C LEU A 149 -16.60 -8.11 -17.53
N SER A 150 -17.58 -7.79 -16.70
CA SER A 150 -18.91 -7.39 -17.11
C SER A 150 -18.94 -5.88 -17.40
N SER A 151 -19.82 -5.45 -18.30
CA SER A 151 -19.96 -4.04 -18.69
C SER A 151 -21.41 -3.55 -18.63
N ASP A 152 -22.28 -4.24 -17.90
CA ASP A 152 -23.66 -3.84 -17.74
C ASP A 152 -23.86 -2.80 -16.62
N CYS A 153 -25.05 -2.22 -16.54
CA CYS A 153 -25.36 -1.19 -15.54
C CYS A 153 -25.38 -1.72 -14.09
N TYR A 154 -25.37 -3.02 -13.87
CA TYR A 154 -25.40 -3.64 -12.54
C TYR A 154 -24.01 -3.93 -12.00
N SER A 155 -22.98 -3.99 -12.86
CA SER A 155 -21.62 -4.36 -12.49
C SER A 155 -21.05 -3.51 -11.36
N ARG A 156 -21.25 -2.19 -11.41
CA ARG A 156 -20.79 -1.28 -10.35
C ARG A 156 -21.50 -1.53 -9.02
N ILE A 157 -22.76 -1.89 -9.04
CA ILE A 157 -23.55 -2.21 -7.84
C ILE A 157 -23.05 -3.52 -7.24
N GLN A 158 -22.82 -4.55 -8.07
CA GLN A 158 -22.32 -5.84 -7.64
C GLN A 158 -20.90 -5.74 -7.05
N LEU A 159 -20.00 -5.00 -7.71
CA LEU A 159 -18.66 -4.75 -7.19
C LEU A 159 -18.69 -4.08 -5.80
N LYS A 160 -19.52 -3.05 -5.61
CA LYS A 160 -19.70 -2.42 -4.29
C LYS A 160 -20.28 -3.40 -3.27
N SER A 161 -21.25 -4.22 -3.65
CA SER A 161 -21.86 -5.22 -2.77
C SER A 161 -20.82 -6.22 -2.25
N PHE A 162 -20.03 -6.83 -3.13
CA PHE A 162 -18.98 -7.78 -2.74
C PHE A 162 -17.88 -7.12 -1.92
N LEU A 163 -17.47 -5.90 -2.29
CA LEU A 163 -16.49 -5.13 -1.54
C LEU A 163 -17.00 -4.81 -0.12
N PHE A 164 -18.25 -4.40 0.04
CA PHE A 164 -18.84 -4.09 1.34
C PHE A 164 -18.95 -5.32 2.23
N GLN A 165 -19.30 -6.49 1.65
CA GLN A 165 -19.25 -7.75 2.38
C GLN A 165 -17.84 -8.04 2.89
N LEU A 166 -16.82 -7.88 2.04
CA LEU A 166 -15.42 -8.09 2.42
C LEU A 166 -14.97 -7.11 3.49
N LEU A 167 -15.22 -5.80 3.33
CA LEU A 167 -14.86 -4.78 4.32
C LEU A 167 -15.57 -5.01 5.67
N THR A 168 -16.86 -5.35 5.63
CA THR A 168 -17.63 -5.71 6.84
C THR A 168 -17.03 -6.93 7.55
N PHE A 169 -16.65 -7.95 6.78
CA PHE A 169 -15.96 -9.12 7.30
C PHE A 169 -14.63 -8.71 7.97
N LEU A 170 -13.78 -7.93 7.28
CA LEU A 170 -12.49 -7.48 7.81
C LEU A 170 -12.64 -6.61 9.06
N GLY A 171 -13.66 -5.75 9.11
CA GLY A 171 -13.97 -4.94 10.28
C GLY A 171 -14.32 -5.78 11.52
N ARG A 172 -15.06 -6.87 11.32
CA ARG A 172 -15.51 -7.79 12.37
C ARG A 172 -14.51 -8.89 12.68
N CYS A 173 -13.65 -9.23 11.73
CA CYS A 173 -12.69 -10.30 11.91
C CYS A 173 -11.69 -9.94 13.02
N ARG A 174 -11.74 -10.71 14.07
CA ARG A 174 -10.68 -10.75 15.08
C ARG A 174 -9.84 -11.96 14.72
N GLY A 175 -8.85 -11.75 13.84
CA GLY A 175 -7.87 -12.80 13.56
C GLY A 175 -7.25 -13.30 14.87
N PRO A 176 -6.72 -14.53 14.89
CA PRO A 176 -5.98 -14.99 16.05
C PRO A 176 -4.91 -13.95 16.35
N GLU A 177 -4.78 -13.55 17.61
CA GLU A 177 -3.65 -12.78 18.12
C GLU A 177 -2.40 -13.67 18.04
N GLN A 178 -1.98 -13.96 16.82
CA GLN A 178 -0.67 -14.57 16.63
C GLN A 178 0.35 -13.44 16.82
N PRO A 179 1.31 -13.62 17.74
CA PRO A 179 2.42 -12.70 17.81
C PRO A 179 3.02 -12.62 16.41
N ASP A 180 3.28 -11.41 15.95
CA ASP A 180 3.95 -11.21 14.67
C ASP A 180 5.19 -12.09 14.62
N GLN A 181 5.36 -12.84 13.54
CA GLN A 181 6.52 -13.70 13.39
C GLN A 181 7.77 -12.86 13.66
N ALA A 182 8.64 -13.32 14.54
CA ALA A 182 9.88 -12.62 14.85
C ALA A 182 10.61 -12.29 13.56
N LEU A 183 10.98 -11.03 13.40
CA LEU A 183 11.72 -10.57 12.22
C LEU A 183 13.09 -11.25 12.17
N ASP A 184 13.51 -11.58 10.97
CA ASP A 184 14.92 -11.87 10.73
C ASP A 184 15.78 -10.73 11.27
N PRO A 185 16.93 -10.99 11.93
CA PRO A 185 17.77 -9.94 12.50
C PRO A 185 18.12 -8.82 11.53
N ASP A 186 18.34 -9.15 10.26
CA ASP A 186 18.63 -8.16 9.21
C ASP A 186 17.40 -7.29 8.90
N ASP A 187 16.21 -7.89 8.83
CA ASP A 187 14.96 -7.17 8.61
C ASP A 187 14.60 -6.29 9.80
N ALA A 188 14.84 -6.76 11.03
CA ALA A 188 14.65 -5.98 12.25
C ALA A 188 15.52 -4.71 12.25
N VAL A 189 16.77 -4.82 11.86
CA VAL A 189 17.67 -3.67 11.77
C VAL A 189 17.20 -2.66 10.71
N ILE A 190 16.75 -3.13 9.55
CA ILE A 190 16.24 -2.25 8.50
C ILE A 190 14.92 -1.60 8.90
N GLN A 191 14.02 -2.33 9.56
CA GLN A 191 12.79 -1.77 10.10
C GLN A 191 13.08 -0.69 11.14
N ASN A 192 14.01 -0.92 12.07
CA ASN A 192 14.42 0.08 13.05
C ASN A 192 14.98 1.36 12.38
N ALA A 193 15.78 1.19 11.31
CA ALA A 193 16.27 2.33 10.55
C ALA A 193 15.13 3.08 9.83
N ALA A 194 14.20 2.38 9.21
CA ALA A 194 13.03 2.98 8.54
C ALA A 194 12.16 3.72 9.55
N GLN A 195 11.91 3.13 10.71
CA GLN A 195 11.17 3.77 11.80
C GLN A 195 11.89 5.01 12.34
N TYR A 196 13.22 4.95 12.48
CA TYR A 196 14.01 6.10 12.88
C TYR A 196 13.91 7.25 11.87
N ILE A 197 14.02 6.95 10.56
CA ILE A 197 13.84 7.93 9.50
C ILE A 197 12.43 8.53 9.55
N TYR A 198 11.40 7.69 9.72
CA TYR A 198 10.01 8.13 9.82
C TYR A 198 9.80 9.09 10.99
N THR A 199 10.35 8.79 12.15
CA THR A 199 10.17 9.61 13.36
C THR A 199 10.96 10.93 13.32
N HIS A 200 12.12 10.96 12.63
CA HIS A 200 13.03 12.12 12.60
C HIS A 200 13.12 12.78 11.22
N HIS A 201 12.17 12.52 10.32
CA HIS A 201 12.24 12.97 8.92
C HIS A 201 12.31 14.49 8.76
N SER A 202 11.76 15.25 9.70
CA SER A 202 11.82 16.72 9.70
C SER A 202 13.22 17.28 9.99
N GLU A 203 14.10 16.47 10.59
CA GLU A 203 15.46 16.86 10.92
C GLU A 203 16.41 16.73 9.70
N PRO A 204 17.61 17.36 9.74
CA PRO A 204 18.62 17.19 8.69
C PRO A 204 19.31 15.82 8.80
N LEU A 205 18.59 14.76 8.39
CA LEU A 205 19.11 13.39 8.41
C LEU A 205 20.12 13.15 7.28
N THR A 206 21.19 12.41 7.62
CA THR A 206 22.16 11.89 6.65
C THR A 206 22.21 10.36 6.70
N LEU A 207 22.68 9.75 5.61
CA LEU A 207 22.88 8.30 5.52
C LEU A 207 23.79 7.80 6.66
N GLU A 208 24.86 8.55 6.93
CA GLU A 208 25.87 8.24 7.95
C GLU A 208 25.25 8.26 9.35
N ALA A 209 24.43 9.27 9.64
CA ALA A 209 23.73 9.37 10.93
C ALA A 209 22.81 8.17 11.16
N VAL A 210 21.97 7.81 10.17
CA VAL A 210 21.07 6.66 10.28
C VAL A 210 21.83 5.35 10.37
N ALA A 211 22.88 5.15 9.56
CA ALA A 211 23.70 3.93 9.62
C ALA A 211 24.32 3.74 11.01
N LYS A 212 24.72 4.84 11.67
CA LYS A 212 25.28 4.82 13.03
C LYS A 212 24.25 4.36 14.07
N THR A 213 22.98 4.76 13.95
CA THR A 213 21.93 4.34 14.92
C THR A 213 21.68 2.83 14.90
N VAL A 214 21.92 2.18 13.76
CA VAL A 214 21.77 0.74 13.59
C VAL A 214 23.11 -0.02 13.60
N HIS A 215 24.20 0.63 14.05
CA HIS A 215 25.55 0.06 14.18
C HIS A 215 26.10 -0.55 12.88
N MET A 216 25.83 0.08 11.74
CA MET A 216 26.30 -0.35 10.43
C MET A 216 27.24 0.68 9.77
N SER A 217 28.13 0.20 8.89
CA SER A 217 28.82 1.13 8.00
C SER A 217 27.85 1.72 6.97
N PRO A 218 28.02 3.01 6.57
CA PRO A 218 27.12 3.65 5.61
C PRO A 218 26.94 2.86 4.30
N ALA A 219 28.03 2.31 3.76
CA ALA A 219 28.00 1.54 2.52
C ALA A 219 27.19 0.23 2.66
N TRP A 220 27.29 -0.43 3.80
CA TRP A 220 26.58 -1.67 4.07
C TRP A 220 25.09 -1.41 4.35
N PHE A 221 24.81 -0.39 5.15
CA PHE A 221 23.45 0.09 5.39
C PHE A 221 22.74 0.45 4.07
N SER A 222 23.38 1.29 3.22
CA SER A 222 22.79 1.70 1.94
C SER A 222 22.38 0.52 1.07
N ARG A 223 23.26 -0.51 0.94
CA ARG A 223 22.94 -1.72 0.14
C ARG A 223 21.82 -2.53 0.75
N LYS A 224 21.85 -2.77 2.08
CA LYS A 224 20.80 -3.55 2.75
C LYS A 224 19.46 -2.82 2.75
N PHE A 225 19.47 -1.53 3.03
CA PHE A 225 18.27 -0.70 3.02
C PHE A 225 17.64 -0.69 1.62
N HIS A 226 18.42 -0.43 0.58
CA HIS A 226 17.90 -0.48 -0.79
C HIS A 226 17.34 -1.85 -1.18
N ARG A 227 18.01 -2.94 -0.79
CA ARG A 227 17.51 -4.30 -1.03
C ARG A 227 16.19 -4.60 -0.31
N ALA A 228 16.03 -4.08 0.89
CA ALA A 228 14.88 -4.38 1.75
C ALA A 228 13.68 -3.48 1.48
N VAL A 229 13.92 -2.20 1.18
CA VAL A 229 12.91 -1.15 0.98
C VAL A 229 12.70 -0.86 -0.51
N GLY A 230 13.70 -1.17 -1.36
CA GLY A 230 13.71 -0.93 -2.79
C GLY A 230 14.03 0.51 -3.20
N LEU A 231 14.08 1.45 -2.23
CA LEU A 231 14.50 2.84 -2.42
C LEU A 231 15.84 3.10 -1.76
N GLY A 232 16.60 4.05 -2.32
CA GLY A 232 17.73 4.62 -1.62
C GLY A 232 17.30 5.49 -0.44
N PHE A 233 18.19 5.71 0.52
CA PHE A 233 17.91 6.51 1.72
C PHE A 233 17.28 7.88 1.41
N LYS A 234 17.85 8.64 0.46
CA LYS A 234 17.34 9.97 0.09
C LYS A 234 15.94 9.92 -0.54
N GLU A 235 15.69 8.93 -1.37
CA GLU A 235 14.38 8.74 -2.02
C GLU A 235 13.33 8.39 -0.98
N TYR A 236 13.65 7.48 -0.06
CA TYR A 236 12.77 7.09 1.03
C TYR A 236 12.49 8.27 2.00
N LEU A 237 13.52 9.01 2.42
CA LEU A 237 13.35 10.20 3.26
C LEU A 237 12.45 11.26 2.58
N THR A 238 12.65 11.48 1.27
CA THR A 238 11.80 12.40 0.49
C THR A 238 10.36 11.91 0.46
N HIS A 239 10.14 10.61 0.26
CA HIS A 239 8.80 10.03 0.30
C HIS A 239 8.11 10.25 1.65
N VAL A 240 8.78 9.94 2.77
CA VAL A 240 8.24 10.14 4.12
C VAL A 240 7.86 11.62 4.35
N ARG A 241 8.71 12.55 3.95
CA ARG A 241 8.45 14.00 4.05
C ARG A 241 7.24 14.44 3.22
N LEU A 242 7.04 13.83 2.06
CA LEU A 242 5.90 14.14 1.18
C LEU A 242 4.59 13.59 1.74
N GLU A 243 4.61 12.45 2.43
CA GLU A 243 3.43 11.89 3.11
C GLU A 243 2.99 12.81 4.26
N ASP A 244 3.93 13.21 5.13
CA ASP A 244 3.65 14.16 6.20
C ASP A 244 3.13 15.51 5.66
N ALA A 245 3.77 16.03 4.59
CA ALA A 245 3.31 17.25 3.94
C ALA A 245 1.90 17.12 3.34
N ALA A 246 1.53 15.98 2.80
CA ALA A 246 0.18 15.74 2.28
C ALA A 246 -0.87 15.78 3.41
N GLU A 247 -0.57 15.20 4.55
CA GLU A 247 -1.43 15.26 5.74
C GLU A 247 -1.58 16.71 6.24
N LEU A 248 -0.48 17.44 6.40
CA LEU A 248 -0.50 18.84 6.83
C LEU A 248 -1.25 19.77 5.85
N LEU A 249 -1.17 19.49 4.54
CA LEU A 249 -1.92 20.23 3.52
C LEU A 249 -3.44 20.09 3.69
N LEU A 250 -3.92 18.93 4.12
CA LEU A 250 -5.33 18.63 4.30
C LEU A 250 -5.87 19.04 5.68
N THR A 251 -5.01 19.02 6.72
CA THR A 251 -5.43 19.17 8.11
C THR A 251 -5.13 20.54 8.72
N THR A 252 -4.30 21.34 8.05
CA THR A 252 -3.86 22.64 8.59
C THR A 252 -4.04 23.79 7.61
N SER A 253 -4.04 25.02 8.13
CA SER A 253 -4.02 26.26 7.37
C SER A 253 -2.62 26.82 7.09
N LEU A 254 -1.55 26.08 7.44
CA LEU A 254 -0.17 26.50 7.20
C LEU A 254 0.08 26.76 5.72
N SER A 255 0.89 27.76 5.39
CA SER A 255 1.30 28.00 4.00
C SER A 255 2.08 26.83 3.44
N VAL A 256 2.09 26.69 2.11
CA VAL A 256 2.86 25.64 1.42
C VAL A 256 4.35 25.71 1.79
N THR A 257 4.88 26.92 2.00
CA THR A 257 6.27 27.13 2.38
C THR A 257 6.53 26.67 3.82
N GLU A 258 5.64 27.01 4.74
CA GLU A 258 5.74 26.58 6.15
C GLU A 258 5.68 25.03 6.23
N ILE A 259 4.74 24.41 5.52
CA ILE A 259 4.65 22.92 5.45
C ILE A 259 5.96 22.32 4.93
N ALA A 260 6.52 22.87 3.85
CA ALA A 260 7.79 22.36 3.32
C ALA A 260 8.90 22.40 4.37
N LEU A 261 9.02 23.50 5.11
CA LEU A 261 10.02 23.65 6.18
C LEU A 261 9.75 22.70 7.36
N THR A 262 8.51 22.59 7.80
CA THR A 262 8.09 21.70 8.88
C THR A 262 8.42 20.25 8.58
N CYS A 263 8.20 19.80 7.32
CA CYS A 263 8.55 18.45 6.90
C CYS A 263 10.04 18.26 6.59
N GLY A 264 10.90 19.26 6.82
CA GLY A 264 12.34 19.15 6.67
C GLY A 264 12.88 19.40 5.26
N PHE A 265 12.09 20.00 4.35
CA PHE A 265 12.62 20.47 3.07
C PHE A 265 13.36 21.81 3.24
N SER A 266 14.58 21.89 2.75
CA SER A 266 15.38 23.12 2.78
C SER A 266 15.02 24.13 1.69
N ASN A 267 14.25 23.69 0.67
CA ASN A 267 13.90 24.50 -0.50
C ASN A 267 12.45 24.22 -0.95
N GLY A 268 11.61 25.27 -0.91
CA GLY A 268 10.20 25.18 -1.30
C GLY A 268 9.98 24.84 -2.78
N ASN A 269 10.88 25.23 -3.69
CA ASN A 269 10.77 24.88 -5.11
C ASN A 269 11.00 23.37 -5.29
N TYR A 270 12.05 22.83 -4.66
CA TYR A 270 12.30 21.39 -4.66
C TYR A 270 11.13 20.60 -4.08
N PHE A 271 10.53 21.08 -2.97
CA PHE A 271 9.31 20.49 -2.41
C PHE A 271 8.17 20.47 -3.42
N GLY A 272 7.86 21.61 -4.07
CA GLY A 272 6.78 21.72 -5.04
C GLY A 272 6.94 20.75 -6.21
N ASP A 273 8.15 20.64 -6.77
CA ASP A 273 8.47 19.72 -7.87
C ASP A 273 8.37 18.26 -7.45
N ALA A 274 8.93 17.91 -6.27
CA ALA A 274 8.89 16.57 -5.72
C ALA A 274 7.45 16.14 -5.42
N PHE A 275 6.64 17.02 -4.84
CA PHE A 275 5.24 16.78 -4.53
C PHE A 275 4.42 16.55 -5.80
N LYS A 276 4.57 17.43 -6.79
CA LYS A 276 3.87 17.30 -8.09
C LYS A 276 4.26 16.01 -8.80
N LYS A 277 5.54 15.63 -8.76
CA LYS A 277 6.01 14.36 -9.32
C LYS A 277 5.38 13.16 -8.62
N ALA A 278 5.22 13.21 -7.29
CA ALA A 278 4.69 12.12 -6.49
C ALA A 278 3.15 12.02 -6.55
N ARG A 279 2.45 13.15 -6.58
CA ARG A 279 0.98 13.23 -6.47
C ARG A 279 0.28 13.58 -7.79
N GLY A 280 1.03 13.95 -8.84
CA GLY A 280 0.50 14.37 -10.15
C GLY A 280 0.01 15.81 -10.18
N ILE A 281 -0.26 16.44 -9.05
CA ILE A 281 -0.76 17.81 -8.90
C ILE A 281 0.09 18.59 -7.89
N SER A 282 0.03 19.93 -7.96
CA SER A 282 0.79 20.80 -7.07
C SER A 282 0.26 20.73 -5.62
N PRO A 283 1.06 21.12 -4.60
CA PRO A 283 0.60 21.17 -3.20
C PRO A 283 -0.65 22.04 -3.01
N ARG A 284 -0.76 23.15 -3.75
CA ARG A 284 -1.94 24.05 -3.70
C ARG A 284 -3.19 23.37 -4.27
N GLU A 285 -3.08 22.72 -5.43
CA GLU A 285 -4.18 21.97 -6.04
C GLU A 285 -4.61 20.81 -5.14
N PHE A 286 -3.66 20.11 -4.52
CA PHE A 286 -3.93 19.01 -3.59
C PHE A 286 -4.73 19.48 -2.37
N ARG A 287 -4.34 20.59 -1.75
CA ARG A 287 -5.11 21.21 -0.66
C ARG A 287 -6.55 21.54 -1.10
N PHE A 288 -6.68 22.15 -2.28
CA PHE A 288 -8.00 22.57 -2.77
C PHE A 288 -8.93 21.39 -3.04
N SER A 289 -8.39 20.29 -3.61
CA SER A 289 -9.16 19.06 -3.86
C SER A 289 -9.68 18.41 -2.58
N GLY A 290 -8.91 18.47 -1.49
CA GLY A 290 -9.35 17.96 -0.18
C GLY A 290 -10.47 18.80 0.46
N HIS A 291 -10.47 20.12 0.25
CA HIS A 291 -11.54 20.99 0.76
C HIS A 291 -12.86 20.84 -0.01
N VAL A 292 -12.82 20.64 -1.33
CA VAL A 292 -14.03 20.41 -2.13
C VAL A 292 -14.76 19.12 -1.71
N GLN A 293 -14.02 18.06 -1.41
CA GLN A 293 -14.61 16.81 -0.91
C GLN A 293 -15.23 16.94 0.49
N ALA A 294 -14.75 17.86 1.32
CA ALA A 294 -15.30 18.11 2.65
C ALA A 294 -16.58 18.97 2.63
N GLU A 295 -16.78 19.79 1.59
CA GLU A 295 -18.00 20.61 1.42
C GLU A 295 -19.15 19.83 0.76
N ASP A 296 -18.84 18.92 -0.17
CA ASP A 296 -19.85 18.05 -0.81
C ASP A 296 -20.41 16.97 0.15
N ASN A 297 -19.77 16.73 1.27
CA ASN A 297 -20.20 15.79 2.31
C ASN A 297 -20.99 16.46 3.47
N ARG A 298 -21.35 17.73 3.38
CA ARG A 298 -22.23 18.45 4.32
C ARG A 298 -23.60 18.67 3.69
#